data_96b46425cfcbddfea447918449222427
#
_entry.id   96b46425cfcbddfea447918449222427
#
_cell.length_a   1.000
_cell.length_b   1.000
_cell.length_c   1.000
_cell.angle_alpha   90.00
_cell.angle_beta   90.00
_cell.angle_gamma   90.00
#
_symmetry.space_group_name_H-M   'P 1'
#
loop_
_entity.id
_entity.type
_entity.pdbx_description
1 polymer ?
#
loop_
_entity_poly.entity_id
_entity_poly.type
_entity_poly.pdbx_seq_one_letter_code
_entity_poly.pdbx_strand_id
1 'polypeptide(L)'
;MDRRKALKSAGVLAGASLAMPSLMSLLQACKNTPRLEWQPLFFTEQEARLVGSLADAILPRTDTPGALDVKADLFIDTLLAKAYPPRGQELFRSDLARFEADCQAAHGARFADLDESDRQAVLTRAEQESGTFNRGVWGTAVGEQKPVGFYRSFKSLAIWAYFSSEEMGENVLRYDPIPGAYRGCIPLSEVGNRWSL
;
A
#
# COMPACT_ATOMS: atom_id res chain seq x y z
N MET A 1 -41.43 50.52 -0.95
CA MET A 1 -40.28 49.65 -0.68
C MET A 1 -39.43 50.36 0.39
N ASP A 2 -39.26 49.71 1.53
CA ASP A 2 -38.66 50.34 2.71
C ASP A 2 -37.10 50.24 2.57
N ARG A 3 -36.45 51.41 2.46
CA ARG A 3 -34.98 51.51 2.25
C ARG A 3 -34.17 50.74 3.30
N ARG A 4 -34.71 50.62 4.54
CA ARG A 4 -34.09 49.84 5.62
C ARG A 4 -34.15 48.33 5.33
N LYS A 5 -35.17 47.81 4.69
CA LYS A 5 -35.28 46.39 4.29
C LYS A 5 -34.29 46.05 3.17
N ALA A 6 -34.16 46.95 2.19
CA ALA A 6 -33.18 46.77 1.11
C ALA A 6 -31.74 46.76 1.57
N LEU A 7 -31.37 47.61 2.51
CA LEU A 7 -30.01 47.61 3.10
C LEU A 7 -29.73 46.37 3.95
N LYS A 8 -30.72 45.88 4.72
CA LYS A 8 -30.55 44.61 5.46
C LYS A 8 -30.38 43.41 4.55
N SER A 9 -31.15 43.35 3.47
CA SER A 9 -31.04 42.25 2.48
C SER A 9 -29.70 42.29 1.72
N ALA A 10 -29.22 43.49 1.37
CA ALA A 10 -27.92 43.63 0.71
C ALA A 10 -26.75 43.26 1.64
N GLY A 11 -26.83 43.59 2.94
CA GLY A 11 -25.80 43.22 3.92
C GLY A 11 -25.74 41.71 4.16
N VAL A 12 -26.88 41.02 4.19
CA VAL A 12 -26.94 39.55 4.34
C VAL A 12 -26.40 38.84 3.09
N LEU A 13 -26.73 39.35 1.88
CA LEU A 13 -26.21 38.79 0.62
C LEU A 13 -24.72 39.01 0.45
N ALA A 14 -24.17 40.16 0.83
CA ALA A 14 -22.73 40.43 0.80
C ALA A 14 -21.97 39.61 1.83
N GLY A 15 -22.51 39.41 3.04
CA GLY A 15 -21.93 38.56 4.06
C GLY A 15 -21.93 37.07 3.69
N ALA A 16 -22.98 36.59 3.05
CA ALA A 16 -23.06 35.20 2.61
C ALA A 16 -22.09 34.87 1.46
N SER A 17 -21.86 35.82 0.54
CA SER A 17 -20.93 35.58 -0.58
C SER A 17 -19.45 35.54 -0.17
N LEU A 18 -19.09 36.17 0.95
CA LEU A 18 -17.71 36.12 1.50
C LEU A 18 -17.49 34.92 2.43
N ALA A 19 -18.54 34.40 3.05
CA ALA A 19 -18.46 33.27 3.97
C ALA A 19 -18.49 31.89 3.27
N MET A 20 -19.12 31.78 2.08
CA MET A 20 -19.22 30.50 1.35
C MET A 20 -17.88 29.89 0.94
N PRO A 21 -16.89 30.63 0.39
CA PRO A 21 -15.58 30.04 0.09
C PRO A 21 -14.86 29.52 1.31
N SER A 22 -15.00 30.21 2.46
CA SER A 22 -14.36 29.82 3.72
C SER A 22 -15.00 28.57 4.33
N LEU A 23 -16.33 28.42 4.22
CA LEU A 23 -17.05 27.21 4.65
C LEU A 23 -16.75 26.01 3.75
N MET A 24 -16.65 26.22 2.43
CA MET A 24 -16.23 25.16 1.51
C MET A 24 -14.81 24.70 1.75
N SER A 25 -13.88 25.62 2.05
CA SER A 25 -12.50 25.24 2.39
C SER A 25 -12.39 24.53 3.75
N LEU A 26 -13.23 24.90 4.73
CA LEU A 26 -13.33 24.19 6.01
C LEU A 26 -13.94 22.79 5.85
N LEU A 27 -14.93 22.62 4.98
CA LEU A 27 -15.51 21.31 4.68
C LEU A 27 -14.55 20.41 3.86
N GLN A 28 -13.69 21.00 3.04
CA GLN A 28 -12.62 20.27 2.36
C GLN A 28 -11.45 19.92 3.29
N ALA A 29 -11.18 20.74 4.31
CA ALA A 29 -10.20 20.40 5.34
C ALA A 29 -10.67 19.25 6.27
N CYS A 30 -11.99 19.03 6.34
CA CYS A 30 -12.61 17.89 7.03
C CYS A 30 -12.78 16.64 6.14
N LYS A 31 -12.04 16.49 5.03
CA LYS A 31 -11.79 15.15 4.51
C LYS A 31 -10.99 14.44 5.61
N ASN A 32 -11.70 13.65 6.42
CA ASN A 32 -11.10 12.71 7.36
C ASN A 32 -10.20 11.77 6.55
N THR A 33 -8.96 12.17 6.36
CA THR A 33 -7.93 11.23 5.98
C THR A 33 -7.84 10.26 7.15
N PRO A 34 -8.16 8.98 6.97
CA PRO A 34 -8.11 8.02 8.07
C PRO A 34 -6.74 8.12 8.72
N ARG A 35 -6.69 8.38 10.01
CA ARG A 35 -5.42 8.41 10.75
C ARG A 35 -4.90 6.99 10.77
N LEU A 36 -3.60 6.83 10.60
CA LEU A 36 -2.97 5.52 10.77
C LEU A 36 -3.22 5.03 12.19
N GLU A 37 -3.55 3.77 12.36
CA GLU A 37 -3.75 3.14 13.67
C GLU A 37 -2.43 2.97 14.44
N TRP A 38 -1.29 3.15 13.76
CA TRP A 38 0.05 2.99 14.28
C TRP A 38 0.95 4.17 13.88
N GLN A 39 2.06 4.37 14.60
CA GLN A 39 3.03 5.41 14.31
C GLN A 39 4.18 4.82 13.50
N PRO A 40 4.43 5.29 12.26
CA PRO A 40 5.54 4.84 11.45
C PRO A 40 6.90 5.14 12.08
N LEU A 41 7.85 4.21 11.91
CA LEU A 41 9.25 4.35 12.34
C LEU A 41 10.11 4.98 11.25
N PHE A 42 9.86 4.58 10.00
CA PHE A 42 10.62 5.01 8.83
C PHE A 42 9.84 5.97 7.95
N PHE A 43 8.59 5.63 7.62
CA PHE A 43 7.76 6.43 6.74
C PHE A 43 7.20 7.68 7.41
N THR A 44 6.92 8.69 6.60
CA THR A 44 5.94 9.72 6.96
C THR A 44 4.53 9.14 6.93
N GLU A 45 3.54 9.78 7.55
CA GLU A 45 2.15 9.32 7.47
C GLU A 45 1.63 9.21 6.04
N GLN A 46 2.08 10.07 5.14
CA GLN A 46 1.68 10.04 3.73
C GLN A 46 2.30 8.85 2.98
N GLU A 47 3.59 8.60 3.20
CA GLU A 47 4.28 7.44 2.64
C GLU A 47 3.69 6.13 3.17
N ALA A 48 3.39 6.05 4.47
CA ALA A 48 2.77 4.87 5.07
C ALA A 48 1.38 4.58 4.50
N ARG A 49 0.58 5.62 4.21
CA ARG A 49 -0.71 5.46 3.51
C ARG A 49 -0.55 4.95 2.09
N LEU A 50 0.42 5.47 1.35
CA LEU A 50 0.73 4.98 0.01
C LEU A 50 1.14 3.51 0.05
N VAL A 51 2.05 3.14 0.95
CA VAL A 51 2.51 1.76 1.15
C VAL A 51 1.36 0.85 1.54
N GLY A 52 0.50 1.26 2.48
CA GLY A 52 -0.70 0.51 2.85
C GLY A 52 -1.66 0.32 1.67
N SER A 53 -1.95 1.40 0.92
CA SER A 53 -2.82 1.33 -0.25
C SER A 53 -2.25 0.45 -1.37
N LEU A 54 -0.93 0.45 -1.58
CA LEU A 54 -0.26 -0.43 -2.53
C LEU A 54 -0.33 -1.89 -2.07
N ALA A 55 -0.08 -2.16 -0.79
CA ALA A 55 -0.14 -3.50 -0.23
C ALA A 55 -1.57 -4.08 -0.31
N ASP A 56 -2.58 -3.28 0.01
CA ASP A 56 -3.99 -3.65 -0.07
C ASP A 56 -4.44 -3.93 -1.51
N ALA A 57 -4.01 -3.11 -2.47
CA ALA A 57 -4.32 -3.31 -3.88
C ALA A 57 -3.62 -4.55 -4.48
N ILE A 58 -2.48 -4.97 -3.94
CA ILE A 58 -1.76 -6.19 -4.36
C ILE A 58 -2.36 -7.44 -3.72
N LEU A 59 -2.72 -7.36 -2.44
CA LEU A 59 -3.22 -8.47 -1.61
C LEU A 59 -4.48 -8.02 -0.86
N PRO A 60 -5.60 -7.84 -1.59
CA PRO A 60 -6.86 -7.43 -0.97
C PRO A 60 -7.45 -8.53 -0.09
N ARG A 61 -8.32 -8.14 0.83
CA ARG A 61 -9.11 -9.11 1.60
C ARG A 61 -10.07 -9.86 0.66
N THR A 62 -10.08 -11.18 0.78
CA THR A 62 -10.98 -12.10 0.08
C THR A 62 -11.57 -13.07 1.10
N ASP A 63 -11.61 -14.36 0.78
CA ASP A 63 -11.88 -15.43 1.76
C ASP A 63 -10.72 -15.61 2.75
N THR A 64 -9.57 -15.02 2.44
CA THR A 64 -8.39 -14.94 3.31
C THR A 64 -8.13 -13.49 3.73
N PRO A 65 -7.44 -13.26 4.85
CA PRO A 65 -7.03 -11.92 5.27
C PRO A 65 -6.29 -11.16 4.17
N GLY A 66 -6.49 -9.85 4.06
CA GLY A 66 -5.71 -8.98 3.18
C GLY A 66 -4.40 -8.53 3.81
N ALA A 67 -3.57 -7.80 3.04
CA ALA A 67 -2.27 -7.31 3.50
C ALA A 67 -2.37 -6.42 4.75
N LEU A 68 -3.39 -5.58 4.84
CA LEU A 68 -3.60 -4.71 5.99
C LEU A 68 -4.09 -5.47 7.23
N ASP A 69 -4.84 -6.54 7.05
CA ASP A 69 -5.30 -7.40 8.16
C ASP A 69 -4.12 -8.06 8.88
N VAL A 70 -3.10 -8.44 8.13
CA VAL A 70 -1.88 -9.04 8.65
C VAL A 70 -0.78 -8.01 8.95
N LYS A 71 -1.09 -6.71 8.84
CA LYS A 71 -0.16 -5.60 9.13
C LYS A 71 1.13 -5.64 8.29
N ALA A 72 1.00 -6.01 7.01
CA ALA A 72 2.15 -6.08 6.10
C ALA A 72 2.82 -4.72 5.91
N ASP A 73 2.07 -3.62 5.92
CA ASP A 73 2.55 -2.24 5.88
C ASP A 73 3.43 -1.88 7.09
N LEU A 74 3.00 -2.25 8.29
CA LEU A 74 3.78 -2.09 9.52
C LEU A 74 5.08 -2.92 9.51
N PHE A 75 5.00 -4.14 8.98
CA PHE A 75 6.18 -4.99 8.81
C PHE A 75 7.20 -4.34 7.87
N ILE A 76 6.75 -3.82 6.72
CA ILE A 76 7.59 -3.15 5.72
C ILE A 76 8.27 -1.92 6.33
N ASP A 77 7.53 -1.08 7.07
CA ASP A 77 8.07 0.08 7.77
C ASP A 77 9.17 -0.31 8.75
N THR A 78 8.89 -1.31 9.58
CA THR A 78 9.84 -1.80 10.58
C THR A 78 11.09 -2.40 9.95
N LEU A 79 10.93 -3.15 8.86
CA LEU A 79 12.02 -3.76 8.12
C LEU A 79 12.94 -2.70 7.52
N LEU A 80 12.36 -1.68 6.86
CA LEU A 80 13.13 -0.58 6.30
C LEU A 80 13.85 0.23 7.38
N ALA A 81 13.18 0.49 8.52
CA ALA A 81 13.78 1.21 9.64
C ALA A 81 14.98 0.48 10.26
N LYS A 82 14.90 -0.84 10.41
CA LYS A 82 15.84 -1.62 11.24
C LYS A 82 16.85 -2.46 10.45
N ALA A 83 16.49 -2.91 9.26
CA ALA A 83 17.31 -3.88 8.51
C ALA A 83 17.92 -3.32 7.22
N TYR A 84 17.38 -2.23 6.67
CA TYR A 84 17.93 -1.64 5.46
C TYR A 84 19.08 -0.67 5.79
N PRO A 85 20.18 -0.71 5.02
CA PRO A 85 21.24 0.28 5.16
C PRO A 85 20.75 1.65 4.67
N PRO A 86 21.35 2.78 5.10
CA PRO A 86 20.91 4.14 4.75
C PRO A 86 20.72 4.36 3.25
N ARG A 87 21.65 3.87 2.43
CA ARG A 87 21.54 3.93 0.97
C ARG A 87 20.31 3.19 0.42
N GLY A 88 19.96 2.05 1.01
CA GLY A 88 18.76 1.28 0.64
C GLY A 88 17.48 2.00 1.04
N GLN A 89 17.48 2.65 2.19
CA GLN A 89 16.36 3.49 2.66
C GLN A 89 16.13 4.69 1.74
N GLU A 90 17.19 5.39 1.34
CA GLU A 90 17.12 6.52 0.41
C GLU A 90 16.60 6.09 -0.97
N LEU A 91 17.09 4.98 -1.49
CA LEU A 91 16.65 4.44 -2.78
C LEU A 91 15.17 4.09 -2.73
N PHE A 92 14.73 3.37 -1.71
CA PHE A 92 13.33 3.01 -1.54
C PHE A 92 12.41 4.24 -1.49
N ARG A 93 12.79 5.25 -0.69
CA ARG A 93 12.01 6.49 -0.57
C ARG A 93 11.97 7.27 -1.89
N SER A 94 13.09 7.34 -2.60
CA SER A 94 13.17 7.98 -3.93
C SER A 94 12.26 7.29 -4.95
N ASP A 95 12.27 5.97 -4.97
CA ASP A 95 11.45 5.18 -5.89
C ASP A 95 9.96 5.26 -5.55
N LEU A 96 9.62 5.26 -4.25
CA LEU A 96 8.25 5.45 -3.77
C LEU A 96 7.72 6.84 -4.16
N ALA A 97 8.54 7.88 -3.99
CA ALA A 97 8.18 9.25 -4.37
C ALA A 97 7.99 9.39 -5.88
N ARG A 98 8.82 8.73 -6.68
CA ARG A 98 8.69 8.70 -8.15
C ARG A 98 7.40 8.02 -8.57
N PHE A 99 7.10 6.86 -8.00
CA PHE A 99 5.84 6.15 -8.26
C PHE A 99 4.61 7.04 -8.01
N GLU A 100 4.58 7.75 -6.86
CA GLU A 100 3.48 8.65 -6.53
C GLU A 100 3.41 9.86 -7.47
N ALA A 101 4.56 10.43 -7.86
CA ALA A 101 4.61 11.53 -8.82
C ALA A 101 4.08 11.12 -10.20
N ASP A 102 4.46 9.94 -10.68
CA ASP A 102 3.99 9.39 -11.96
C ASP A 102 2.47 9.13 -11.92
N CYS A 103 1.97 8.63 -10.79
CA CYS A 103 0.53 8.45 -10.56
C CYS A 103 -0.22 9.79 -10.61
N GLN A 104 0.27 10.82 -9.89
CA GLN A 104 -0.32 12.15 -9.89
C GLN A 104 -0.29 12.81 -11.27
N ALA A 105 0.79 12.63 -12.02
CA ALA A 105 0.91 13.18 -13.37
C ALA A 105 -0.07 12.52 -14.36
N ALA A 106 -0.34 11.23 -14.21
CA ALA A 106 -1.22 10.47 -15.10
C ALA A 106 -2.70 10.64 -14.77
N HIS A 107 -3.06 10.69 -13.49
CA HIS A 107 -4.45 10.64 -13.01
C HIS A 107 -4.91 11.90 -12.25
N GLY A 108 -4.02 12.86 -11.97
CA GLY A 108 -4.33 14.08 -11.24
C GLY A 108 -4.62 13.89 -9.75
N ALA A 109 -4.43 12.68 -9.22
CA ALA A 109 -4.67 12.31 -7.83
C ALA A 109 -3.57 11.38 -7.30
N ARG A 110 -3.47 11.25 -5.99
CA ARG A 110 -2.56 10.29 -5.34
C ARG A 110 -3.08 8.88 -5.52
N PHE A 111 -2.19 7.90 -5.53
CA PHE A 111 -2.58 6.49 -5.65
C PHE A 111 -3.62 6.06 -4.60
N ALA A 112 -3.47 6.48 -3.36
CA ALA A 112 -4.40 6.16 -2.29
C ALA A 112 -5.80 6.77 -2.47
N ASP A 113 -5.92 7.84 -3.26
CA ASP A 113 -7.18 8.57 -3.51
C ASP A 113 -7.85 8.14 -4.83
N LEU A 114 -7.22 7.27 -5.64
CA LEU A 114 -7.77 6.73 -6.88
C LEU A 114 -8.90 5.75 -6.60
N ASP A 115 -9.81 5.63 -7.56
CA ASP A 115 -10.78 4.54 -7.56
C ASP A 115 -10.12 3.19 -7.93
N GLU A 116 -10.87 2.10 -7.77
CA GLU A 116 -10.36 0.74 -8.00
C GLU A 116 -9.88 0.52 -9.45
N SER A 117 -10.60 1.05 -10.43
CA SER A 117 -10.30 0.90 -11.85
C SER A 117 -8.99 1.61 -12.20
N ASP A 118 -8.79 2.82 -11.71
CA ASP A 118 -7.57 3.60 -11.93
C ASP A 118 -6.36 2.97 -11.20
N ARG A 119 -6.57 2.48 -9.97
CA ARG A 119 -5.52 1.72 -9.25
C ARG A 119 -5.05 0.51 -10.05
N GLN A 120 -5.97 -0.29 -10.58
CA GLN A 120 -5.64 -1.46 -11.39
C GLN A 120 -4.92 -1.08 -12.69
N ALA A 121 -5.28 0.02 -13.34
CA ALA A 121 -4.58 0.53 -14.51
C ALA A 121 -3.14 0.94 -14.18
N VAL A 122 -2.93 1.68 -13.08
CA VAL A 122 -1.60 2.07 -12.59
C VAL A 122 -0.74 0.84 -12.28
N LEU A 123 -1.28 -0.14 -11.56
CA LEU A 123 -0.54 -1.36 -11.18
C LEU A 123 -0.19 -2.21 -12.40
N THR A 124 -1.11 -2.33 -13.36
CA THR A 124 -0.87 -3.09 -14.60
C THR A 124 0.26 -2.46 -15.40
N ARG A 125 0.27 -1.15 -15.53
CA ARG A 125 1.35 -0.41 -16.20
C ARG A 125 2.68 -0.58 -15.46
N ALA A 126 2.68 -0.37 -14.15
CA ALA A 126 3.88 -0.51 -13.32
C ALA A 126 4.46 -1.94 -13.37
N GLU A 127 3.62 -2.97 -13.45
CA GLU A 127 4.04 -4.37 -13.63
C GLU A 127 4.75 -4.56 -14.97
N GLN A 128 4.22 -4.00 -16.06
CA GLN A 128 4.81 -4.11 -17.40
C GLN A 128 6.15 -3.37 -17.49
N GLU A 129 6.26 -2.21 -16.87
CA GLU A 129 7.47 -1.38 -16.89
C GLU A 129 8.58 -1.90 -15.94
N SER A 130 8.23 -2.70 -14.94
CA SER A 130 9.18 -3.17 -13.91
C SER A 130 10.11 -4.30 -14.35
N GLY A 131 9.93 -4.88 -15.54
CA GLY A 131 10.73 -6.01 -15.99
C GLY A 131 10.46 -7.30 -15.18
N THR A 132 11.41 -8.21 -15.18
CA THR A 132 11.30 -9.51 -14.49
C THR A 132 12.51 -9.74 -13.58
N PHE A 133 12.31 -10.53 -12.51
CA PHE A 133 13.44 -10.97 -11.70
C PHE A 133 14.43 -11.79 -12.50
N ASN A 134 15.70 -11.56 -12.24
CA ASN A 134 16.77 -12.30 -12.88
C ASN A 134 16.78 -13.76 -12.39
N ARG A 135 17.29 -14.65 -13.24
CA ARG A 135 17.40 -16.06 -12.89
C ARG A 135 18.45 -16.27 -11.80
N GLY A 136 18.14 -17.11 -10.85
CA GLY A 136 19.07 -17.60 -9.83
C GLY A 136 18.98 -19.11 -9.71
N VAL A 137 20.08 -19.74 -9.36
CA VAL A 137 20.14 -21.17 -9.04
C VAL A 137 20.62 -21.28 -7.60
N TRP A 138 19.82 -21.90 -6.76
CA TRP A 138 20.14 -22.07 -5.32
C TRP A 138 20.50 -20.74 -4.61
N GLY A 139 19.76 -19.66 -4.94
CA GLY A 139 20.04 -18.33 -4.39
C GLY A 139 21.23 -17.59 -5.00
N THR A 140 21.96 -18.21 -5.93
CA THR A 140 23.09 -17.59 -6.62
C THR A 140 22.61 -16.96 -7.94
N ALA A 141 22.93 -15.69 -8.16
CA ALA A 141 22.65 -15.00 -9.40
C ALA A 141 23.37 -15.65 -10.58
N VAL A 142 22.66 -15.91 -11.68
CA VAL A 142 23.19 -16.54 -12.89
C VAL A 142 22.95 -15.63 -14.09
N GLY A 143 24.02 -15.34 -14.84
CA GLY A 143 23.97 -14.49 -16.01
C GLY A 143 23.95 -13.00 -15.68
N GLU A 144 23.65 -12.17 -16.69
CA GLU A 144 23.54 -10.72 -16.54
C GLU A 144 22.35 -10.36 -15.63
N GLN A 145 22.61 -9.56 -14.58
CA GLN A 145 21.62 -9.10 -13.64
C GLN A 145 21.09 -7.73 -14.08
N LYS A 146 19.84 -7.69 -14.54
CA LYS A 146 19.18 -6.43 -14.94
C LYS A 146 18.47 -5.82 -13.73
N PRO A 147 18.44 -4.49 -13.61
CA PRO A 147 17.66 -3.82 -12.57
C PRO A 147 16.19 -4.19 -12.69
N VAL A 148 15.57 -4.43 -11.53
CA VAL A 148 14.12 -4.69 -11.42
C VAL A 148 13.46 -3.40 -10.94
N GLY A 149 12.35 -3.01 -11.56
CA GLY A 149 11.62 -1.80 -11.22
C GLY A 149 11.03 -1.83 -9.80
N PHE A 150 10.75 -0.64 -9.28
CA PHE A 150 10.23 -0.44 -7.93
C PHE A 150 9.00 -1.29 -7.63
N TYR A 151 7.99 -1.24 -8.50
CA TYR A 151 6.71 -1.92 -8.24
C TYR A 151 6.89 -3.44 -8.04
N ARG A 152 7.69 -4.09 -8.88
CA ARG A 152 7.94 -5.53 -8.77
C ARG A 152 8.74 -5.87 -7.50
N SER A 153 9.70 -5.03 -7.14
CA SER A 153 10.44 -5.18 -5.89
C SER A 153 9.53 -4.99 -4.67
N PHE A 154 8.67 -3.97 -4.70
CA PHE A 154 7.67 -3.72 -3.67
C PHE A 154 6.66 -4.87 -3.55
N LYS A 155 6.13 -5.35 -4.68
CA LYS A 155 5.21 -6.50 -4.73
C LYS A 155 5.82 -7.74 -4.09
N SER A 156 7.09 -8.03 -4.39
CA SER A 156 7.81 -9.14 -3.75
C SER A 156 7.94 -8.96 -2.24
N LEU A 157 8.23 -7.73 -1.80
CA LEU A 157 8.34 -7.39 -0.38
C LEU A 157 6.99 -7.51 0.34
N ALA A 158 5.92 -7.02 -0.28
CA ALA A 158 4.56 -7.13 0.27
C ALA A 158 4.10 -8.60 0.39
N ILE A 159 4.37 -9.41 -0.63
CA ILE A 159 4.09 -10.85 -0.59
C ILE A 159 4.89 -11.54 0.51
N TRP A 160 6.17 -11.20 0.67
CA TRP A 160 6.99 -11.74 1.73
C TRP A 160 6.48 -11.34 3.11
N ALA A 161 6.16 -10.07 3.33
CA ALA A 161 5.57 -9.59 4.57
C ALA A 161 4.26 -10.32 4.92
N TYR A 162 3.40 -10.52 3.91
CA TYR A 162 2.13 -11.22 4.04
C TYR A 162 2.31 -12.68 4.50
N PHE A 163 3.12 -13.46 3.80
CA PHE A 163 3.33 -14.87 4.12
C PHE A 163 4.22 -15.11 5.35
N SER A 164 4.93 -14.09 5.83
CA SER A 164 5.70 -14.15 7.08
C SER A 164 4.88 -13.78 8.32
N SER A 165 3.60 -13.41 8.13
CA SER A 165 2.73 -13.09 9.26
C SER A 165 2.27 -14.35 9.99
N GLU A 166 2.09 -14.24 11.31
CA GLU A 166 1.56 -15.32 12.16
C GLU A 166 0.19 -15.79 11.66
N GLU A 167 -0.71 -14.84 11.34
CA GLU A 167 -2.05 -15.15 10.85
C GLU A 167 -2.03 -16.02 9.59
N MET A 168 -1.16 -15.69 8.62
CA MET A 168 -1.04 -16.50 7.41
C MET A 168 -0.38 -17.84 7.69
N GLY A 169 0.67 -17.84 8.53
CA GLY A 169 1.44 -19.04 8.83
C GLY A 169 0.63 -20.09 9.58
N GLU A 170 -0.12 -19.68 10.61
CA GLU A 170 -0.79 -20.58 11.54
C GLU A 170 -2.26 -20.86 11.20
N ASN A 171 -2.98 -19.85 10.68
CA ASN A 171 -4.43 -19.92 10.54
C ASN A 171 -4.88 -20.16 9.08
N VAL A 172 -4.09 -19.76 8.09
CA VAL A 172 -4.46 -19.89 6.66
C VAL A 172 -3.66 -21.01 5.98
N LEU A 173 -2.35 -21.06 6.23
CA LEU A 173 -1.49 -22.12 5.70
C LEU A 173 -1.49 -23.32 6.63
N ARG A 174 -0.89 -24.43 6.20
CA ARG A 174 -0.71 -25.59 7.04
C ARG A 174 0.54 -25.41 7.90
N TYR A 175 0.32 -25.25 9.20
CA TYR A 175 1.37 -25.12 10.19
C TYR A 175 1.61 -26.45 10.90
N ASP A 176 2.81 -27.00 10.77
CA ASP A 176 3.23 -28.22 11.44
C ASP A 176 4.70 -28.11 11.85
N PRO A 177 5.00 -27.38 12.96
CA PRO A 177 6.36 -27.06 13.36
C PRO A 177 7.18 -28.27 13.81
N ILE A 178 6.50 -29.37 14.16
CA ILE A 178 7.16 -30.61 14.60
C ILE A 178 6.55 -31.79 13.83
N PRO A 179 6.87 -31.95 12.53
CA PRO A 179 6.39 -33.07 11.76
C PRO A 179 6.90 -34.37 12.37
N GLY A 180 5.97 -35.26 12.79
CA GLY A 180 6.34 -36.47 13.55
C GLY A 180 7.16 -37.46 12.73
N ALA A 181 6.56 -38.11 11.74
CA ALA A 181 7.21 -39.09 10.89
C ALA A 181 7.30 -38.60 9.44
N TYR A 182 8.47 -38.80 8.83
CA TYR A 182 8.62 -38.52 7.39
C TYR A 182 7.79 -39.52 6.56
N ARG A 183 6.87 -38.98 5.77
CA ARG A 183 6.11 -39.73 4.76
C ARG A 183 6.41 -39.15 3.39
N GLY A 184 7.26 -39.81 2.63
CA GLY A 184 7.77 -39.31 1.35
C GLY A 184 6.73 -39.20 0.23
N CYS A 185 5.63 -39.96 0.31
CA CYS A 185 4.54 -39.94 -0.65
C CYS A 185 3.20 -39.94 0.10
N ILE A 186 2.52 -38.82 0.08
CA ILE A 186 1.16 -38.69 0.63
C ILE A 186 0.23 -38.15 -0.46
N PRO A 187 -1.06 -38.50 -0.47
CA PRO A 187 -2.04 -37.91 -1.36
C PRO A 187 -2.13 -36.40 -1.18
N LEU A 188 -2.29 -35.65 -2.27
CA LEU A 188 -2.43 -34.19 -2.21
C LEU A 188 -3.62 -33.77 -1.32
N SER A 189 -4.69 -34.56 -1.26
CA SER A 189 -5.85 -34.35 -0.40
C SER A 189 -5.51 -34.37 1.10
N GLU A 190 -4.45 -35.08 1.51
CA GLU A 190 -3.98 -35.10 2.90
C GLU A 190 -3.10 -33.88 3.25
N VAL A 191 -2.48 -33.26 2.23
CA VAL A 191 -1.67 -32.03 2.42
C VAL A 191 -2.55 -30.86 2.80
N GLY A 192 -3.75 -30.77 2.24
CA GLY A 192 -4.67 -29.63 2.47
C GLY A 192 -4.17 -28.38 1.74
N ASN A 193 -3.69 -27.39 2.49
CA ASN A 193 -3.13 -26.15 1.95
C ASN A 193 -1.60 -26.21 1.90
N ARG A 194 -0.97 -25.14 1.35
CA ARG A 194 0.49 -24.98 1.33
C ARG A 194 1.03 -24.98 2.76
N TRP A 195 2.17 -25.62 2.95
CA TRP A 195 2.89 -25.59 4.23
C TRP A 195 3.53 -24.23 4.48
N SER A 196 3.45 -23.75 5.73
CA SER A 196 4.12 -22.54 6.18
C SER A 196 5.54 -22.81 6.70
N LEU A 197 5.74 -24.02 7.28
CA LEU A 197 7.03 -24.56 7.73
C LEU A 197 7.17 -25.99 7.26
#